data_0b9b3e7e773b6addbb986123517cd80b
#
_entry.id   0b9b3e7e773b6addbb986123517cd80b
#
_cell.length_a   1.000
_cell.length_b   1.000
_cell.length_c   1.000
_cell.angle_alpha   90.00
_cell.angle_beta   90.00
_cell.angle_gamma   90.00
#
_symmetry.space_group_name_H-M   'P 1'
#
loop_
_entity.id
_entity.type
_entity.pdbx_description
1 polymer ?
#
loop_
_entity_poly.entity_id
_entity_poly.type
_entity_poly.pdbx_seq_one_letter_code
_entity_poly.pdbx_strand_id
1 'polypeptide(L)'
;MPGDHKTGNEFILPVPIMINSASLRDYPAIIELWELSVTSSHLFLPEDYLQRIKNLLPSILPAVKLFIHLDRDNKTITGFLGVSGEKIEMLFIHPDKRGQGIGSLLNKFAVEQLHTHKVDVNEQNEQAVSFYKKSGYEVVGRTELDGLGKPFPILQMEYVK
;
A
#
# COMPACT_ATOMS: atom_id res chain seq x y z
N MET A 1 -29.85 30.26 8.59
CA MET A 1 -29.83 29.79 8.37
C MET A 1 -29.34 29.08 8.43
N PRO A 2 -29.27 28.96 8.58
CA PRO A 2 -28.82 28.25 8.78
C PRO A 2 -28.21 27.45 8.08
N GLY A 3 -28.28 27.41 7.80
CA GLY A 3 -27.92 26.63 7.26
C GLY A 3 -26.84 26.39 6.80
N ASP A 4 -26.56 26.77 6.87
CA ASP A 4 -25.70 26.61 6.45
C ASP A 4 -24.76 26.05 6.60
N HIS A 5 -24.51 26.03 7.00
CA HIS A 5 -23.68 25.55 7.24
C HIS A 5 -23.31 24.48 7.07
N LYS A 6 -23.65 24.01 7.24
CA LYS A 6 -23.52 22.84 7.07
C LYS A 6 -22.91 22.56 5.96
N THR A 7 -23.31 23.06 5.29
CA THR A 7 -22.84 22.91 4.10
C THR A 7 -21.46 22.83 4.20
N GLY A 8 -20.96 23.61 4.78
CA GLY A 8 -19.63 23.66 4.77
C GLY A 8 -19.13 22.38 5.06
N ASN A 9 -19.67 21.77 5.80
CA ASN A 9 -19.14 20.65 6.16
C ASN A 9 -18.98 19.78 5.18
N GLU A 10 -19.81 19.70 4.46
CA GLU A 10 -19.72 18.78 3.59
C GLU A 10 -18.64 18.83 2.81
N PHE A 11 -18.25 19.91 2.43
CA PHE A 11 -17.27 19.90 1.55
C PHE A 11 -16.08 19.40 2.10
N ILE A 12 -16.07 19.12 3.22
CA ILE A 12 -14.94 18.71 3.75
C ILE A 12 -14.71 17.40 3.33
N LEU A 13 -15.70 16.68 3.09
CA LEU A 13 -15.53 15.43 2.76
C LEU A 13 -14.86 15.13 1.60
N PRO A 14 -14.84 15.81 0.68
CA PRO A 14 -14.26 15.48 -0.55
C PRO A 14 -12.90 14.98 -0.47
N VAL A 15 -12.23 15.35 0.48
CA VAL A 15 -10.92 14.95 0.57
C VAL A 15 -10.68 13.52 0.44
N PRO A 16 -11.34 12.72 1.06
CA PRO A 16 -11.04 11.34 1.05
C PRO A 16 -11.30 10.73 -0.25
N ILE A 17 -11.87 11.42 -1.10
CA ILE A 17 -12.16 10.90 -2.29
C ILE A 17 -11.05 10.58 -3.16
N MET A 18 -9.85 10.78 -2.80
CA MET A 18 -8.71 10.43 -3.62
C MET A 18 -8.47 8.92 -3.67
N ILE A 19 -9.16 8.14 -2.87
CA ILE A 19 -9.00 6.68 -2.87
C ILE A 19 -10.20 6.04 -3.56
N ASN A 20 -9.93 5.25 -4.60
CA ASN A 20 -10.97 4.56 -5.35
C ASN A 20 -10.65 3.10 -5.53
N SER A 21 -11.67 2.27 -5.75
CA SER A 21 -11.44 0.88 -6.10
C SER A 21 -10.76 0.83 -7.46
N ALA A 22 -9.82 -0.10 -7.63
CA ALA A 22 -9.14 -0.28 -8.90
C ALA A 22 -9.92 -1.26 -9.78
N SER A 23 -9.72 -1.15 -11.08
CA SER A 23 -10.33 -2.07 -12.04
C SER A 23 -9.24 -2.64 -12.92
N LEU A 24 -9.61 -3.60 -13.80
CA LEU A 24 -8.63 -4.22 -14.67
C LEU A 24 -7.86 -3.23 -15.52
N ARG A 25 -8.49 -2.16 -15.93
CA ARG A 25 -7.78 -1.18 -16.76
C ARG A 25 -6.71 -0.43 -16.00
N ASP A 26 -6.71 -0.50 -14.67
CA ASP A 26 -5.70 0.18 -13.87
C ASP A 26 -4.46 -0.69 -13.68
N TYR A 27 -4.53 -1.98 -14.02
CA TYR A 27 -3.43 -2.91 -13.76
C TYR A 27 -2.10 -2.47 -14.41
N PRO A 28 -2.05 -2.05 -15.67
CA PRO A 28 -0.77 -1.64 -16.23
C PRO A 28 -0.11 -0.51 -15.45
N ALA A 29 -0.89 0.48 -15.03
CA ALA A 29 -0.35 1.61 -14.26
C ALA A 29 0.06 1.17 -12.85
N ILE A 30 -0.68 0.24 -12.24
CA ILE A 30 -0.34 -0.29 -10.93
C ILE A 30 0.98 -1.06 -11.01
N ILE A 31 1.17 -1.89 -12.03
CA ILE A 31 2.39 -2.67 -12.19
C ILE A 31 3.58 -1.74 -12.43
N GLU A 32 3.39 -0.69 -13.23
CA GLU A 32 4.45 0.25 -13.47
C GLU A 32 4.82 0.98 -12.17
N LEU A 33 3.84 1.38 -11.38
CA LEU A 33 4.09 2.04 -10.11
C LEU A 33 4.82 1.08 -9.16
N TRP A 34 4.40 -0.18 -9.13
CA TRP A 34 5.07 -1.19 -8.31
C TRP A 34 6.55 -1.28 -8.68
N GLU A 35 6.84 -1.37 -9.98
CA GLU A 35 8.23 -1.49 -10.43
C GLU A 35 9.05 -0.28 -10.05
N LEU A 36 8.52 0.92 -10.25
CA LEU A 36 9.22 2.13 -9.87
C LEU A 36 9.49 2.17 -8.37
N SER A 37 8.50 1.73 -7.58
CA SER A 37 8.63 1.76 -6.14
C SER A 37 9.67 0.77 -5.64
N VAL A 38 9.61 -0.49 -6.10
CA VAL A 38 10.54 -1.50 -5.58
C VAL A 38 11.97 -1.29 -6.07
N THR A 39 12.16 -0.77 -7.27
CA THR A 39 13.52 -0.52 -7.75
C THR A 39 14.19 0.60 -6.96
N SER A 40 13.42 1.43 -6.28
CA SER A 40 14.00 2.48 -5.45
C SER A 40 14.13 2.11 -3.99
N SER A 41 13.39 1.10 -3.51
CA SER A 41 13.36 0.78 -2.09
C SER A 41 13.82 -0.63 -1.74
N HIS A 42 13.73 -1.58 -2.68
CA HIS A 42 14.09 -2.97 -2.39
C HIS A 42 15.43 -3.32 -3.03
N LEU A 43 16.44 -2.53 -2.73
CA LEU A 43 17.76 -2.70 -3.33
C LEU A 43 18.43 -4.01 -2.94
N PHE A 44 17.94 -4.67 -1.91
CA PHE A 44 18.47 -5.97 -1.47
C PHE A 44 17.98 -7.13 -2.37
N LEU A 45 17.00 -6.90 -3.24
CA LEU A 45 16.51 -7.95 -4.11
C LEU A 45 17.22 -7.93 -5.46
N PRO A 46 17.65 -9.09 -5.97
CA PRO A 46 18.29 -9.15 -7.30
C PRO A 46 17.28 -8.77 -8.38
N GLU A 47 17.80 -8.23 -9.48
CA GLU A 47 16.94 -7.77 -10.56
C GLU A 47 16.14 -8.90 -11.18
N ASP A 48 16.73 -10.08 -11.35
CA ASP A 48 16.01 -11.22 -11.93
C ASP A 48 14.88 -11.66 -11.01
N TYR A 49 15.03 -11.52 -9.70
CA TYR A 49 13.99 -11.86 -8.76
C TYR A 49 12.84 -10.83 -8.85
N LEU A 50 13.17 -9.55 -8.99
CA LEU A 50 12.15 -8.53 -9.18
C LEU A 50 11.37 -8.76 -10.47
N GLN A 51 12.07 -9.19 -11.53
CA GLN A 51 11.41 -9.48 -12.79
C GLN A 51 10.48 -10.68 -12.66
N ARG A 52 10.88 -11.68 -11.88
CA ARG A 52 10.03 -12.83 -11.60
C ARG A 52 8.77 -12.42 -10.88
N ILE A 53 8.89 -11.57 -9.86
CA ILE A 53 7.73 -11.08 -9.13
C ILE A 53 6.83 -10.26 -10.06
N LYS A 54 7.43 -9.41 -10.88
CA LYS A 54 6.67 -8.58 -11.82
C LYS A 54 5.82 -9.45 -12.73
N ASN A 55 6.40 -10.57 -13.21
CA ASN A 55 5.67 -11.47 -14.10
C ASN A 55 4.52 -12.20 -13.40
N LEU A 56 4.56 -12.28 -12.07
CA LEU A 56 3.48 -12.90 -11.30
C LEU A 56 2.35 -11.93 -10.97
N LEU A 57 2.61 -10.63 -11.05
CA LEU A 57 1.60 -9.65 -10.64
C LEU A 57 0.26 -9.77 -11.36
N PRO A 58 0.22 -10.03 -12.68
CA PRO A 58 -1.08 -10.15 -13.34
C PRO A 58 -1.97 -11.25 -12.75
N SER A 59 -1.37 -12.28 -12.13
CA SER A 59 -2.15 -13.34 -11.50
C SER A 59 -2.38 -13.04 -10.02
N ILE A 60 -1.56 -12.19 -9.41
CA ILE A 60 -1.70 -11.84 -8.00
C ILE A 60 -2.76 -10.76 -7.81
N LEU A 61 -2.76 -9.76 -8.66
CA LEU A 61 -3.64 -8.61 -8.50
C LEU A 61 -5.13 -8.98 -8.41
N PRO A 62 -5.64 -9.92 -9.22
CA PRO A 62 -7.06 -10.27 -9.10
C PRO A 62 -7.42 -10.97 -7.79
N ALA A 63 -6.42 -11.48 -7.07
CA ALA A 63 -6.67 -12.23 -5.83
C ALA A 63 -6.83 -11.34 -4.62
N VAL A 64 -6.60 -10.04 -4.75
CA VAL A 64 -6.71 -9.11 -3.64
C VAL A 64 -7.68 -7.99 -3.99
N LYS A 65 -8.17 -7.29 -2.97
CA LYS A 65 -8.99 -6.11 -3.19
C LYS A 65 -8.04 -4.95 -3.38
N LEU A 66 -8.12 -4.30 -4.54
CA LEU A 66 -7.19 -3.23 -4.89
C LEU A 66 -7.85 -1.87 -4.84
N PHE A 67 -7.13 -0.92 -4.26
CA PHE A 67 -7.55 0.47 -4.20
C PHE A 67 -6.41 1.34 -4.69
N ILE A 68 -6.73 2.44 -5.35
CA ILE A 68 -5.72 3.37 -5.86
C ILE A 68 -5.92 4.73 -5.24
N HIS A 69 -4.82 5.43 -5.02
CA HIS A 69 -4.84 6.83 -4.61
C HIS A 69 -4.52 7.64 -5.86
N LEU A 70 -5.37 8.62 -6.14
CA LEU A 70 -5.19 9.47 -7.32
C LEU A 70 -4.70 10.84 -6.91
N ASP A 71 -3.90 11.44 -7.77
CA ASP A 71 -3.44 12.80 -7.56
C ASP A 71 -4.63 13.73 -7.79
N ARG A 72 -4.44 15.02 -7.59
CA ARG A 72 -5.51 16.00 -7.71
C ARG A 72 -6.10 16.09 -9.10
N ASP A 73 -5.35 15.66 -10.12
CA ASP A 73 -5.87 15.66 -11.47
C ASP A 73 -6.86 14.51 -11.68
N ASN A 74 -7.04 13.64 -10.69
CA ASN A 74 -7.92 12.48 -10.75
C ASN A 74 -7.54 11.50 -11.85
N LYS A 75 -6.31 11.54 -12.33
CA LYS A 75 -5.85 10.66 -13.40
C LYS A 75 -4.59 9.90 -13.05
N THR A 76 -3.69 10.53 -12.29
CA THR A 76 -2.40 9.93 -12.01
C THR A 76 -2.48 9.10 -10.74
N ILE A 77 -2.12 7.82 -10.84
CA ILE A 77 -2.09 6.94 -9.67
C ILE A 77 -0.79 7.22 -8.94
N THR A 78 -0.90 7.64 -7.69
CA THR A 78 0.27 7.97 -6.87
C THR A 78 0.57 6.92 -5.84
N GLY A 79 -0.34 5.99 -5.62
CA GLY A 79 -0.14 4.88 -4.69
C GLY A 79 -1.23 3.86 -4.86
N PHE A 80 -0.99 2.63 -4.38
CA PHE A 80 -2.04 1.64 -4.38
C PHE A 80 -1.95 0.73 -3.16
N LEU A 81 -3.07 0.12 -2.83
CA LEU A 81 -3.23 -0.73 -1.67
C LEU A 81 -3.94 -2.01 -2.11
N GLY A 82 -3.41 -3.14 -1.74
CA GLY A 82 -4.07 -4.43 -1.95
C GLY A 82 -4.26 -5.11 -0.62
N VAL A 83 -5.48 -5.57 -0.33
CA VAL A 83 -5.77 -6.25 0.92
C VAL A 83 -6.45 -7.58 0.67
N SER A 84 -6.24 -8.51 1.59
CA SER A 84 -6.88 -9.82 1.54
C SER A 84 -7.26 -10.17 2.97
N GLY A 85 -8.56 -10.25 3.24
CA GLY A 85 -9.02 -10.50 4.61
C GLY A 85 -8.56 -9.40 5.54
N GLU A 86 -7.86 -9.77 6.58
CA GLU A 86 -7.40 -8.83 7.60
C GLU A 86 -6.00 -8.31 7.35
N LYS A 87 -5.45 -8.55 6.16
CA LYS A 87 -4.04 -8.30 5.93
C LYS A 87 -3.82 -7.37 4.75
N ILE A 88 -2.89 -6.43 4.92
CA ILE A 88 -2.41 -5.62 3.83
C ILE A 88 -1.40 -6.47 3.08
N GLU A 89 -1.69 -6.76 1.81
CA GLU A 89 -0.80 -7.55 0.97
C GLU A 89 0.16 -6.66 0.17
N MET A 90 -0.27 -5.46 -0.19
CA MET A 90 0.53 -4.54 -0.96
C MET A 90 0.20 -3.11 -0.56
N LEU A 91 1.23 -2.30 -0.39
CA LEU A 91 1.06 -0.86 -0.16
C LEU A 91 2.29 -0.18 -0.74
N PHE A 92 2.12 0.47 -1.87
CA PHE A 92 3.24 1.08 -2.59
C PHE A 92 2.89 2.50 -3.01
N ILE A 93 3.86 3.40 -2.90
CA ILE A 93 3.69 4.81 -3.23
C ILE A 93 4.71 5.16 -4.31
N HIS A 94 4.29 5.95 -5.29
CA HIS A 94 5.21 6.41 -6.33
C HIS A 94 6.40 7.11 -5.67
N PRO A 95 7.63 6.80 -6.08
CA PRO A 95 8.81 7.37 -5.42
C PRO A 95 8.81 8.89 -5.34
N ASP A 96 8.29 9.56 -6.36
CA ASP A 96 8.28 11.02 -6.36
C ASP A 96 7.19 11.60 -5.45
N LYS A 97 6.32 10.76 -4.92
CA LYS A 97 5.22 11.22 -4.07
C LYS A 97 5.37 10.79 -2.62
N ARG A 98 6.51 10.20 -2.27
CA ARG A 98 6.74 9.81 -0.88
C ARG A 98 6.88 11.05 0.00
N GLY A 99 6.61 10.89 1.28
CA GLY A 99 6.72 12.00 2.22
C GLY A 99 5.57 12.97 2.19
N GLN A 100 4.50 12.67 1.46
CA GLN A 100 3.35 13.55 1.37
C GLN A 100 2.11 13.01 2.07
N GLY A 101 2.29 11.95 2.86
CA GLY A 101 1.18 11.40 3.65
C GLY A 101 0.30 10.39 2.93
N ILE A 102 0.61 10.03 1.69
CA ILE A 102 -0.23 9.10 0.93
C ILE A 102 -0.21 7.72 1.56
N GLY A 103 0.98 7.24 1.97
CA GLY A 103 1.07 5.94 2.62
C GLY A 103 0.27 5.89 3.90
N SER A 104 0.33 6.94 4.71
CA SER A 104 -0.45 7.02 5.95
C SER A 104 -1.94 7.06 5.67
N LEU A 105 -2.36 7.75 4.62
CA LEU A 105 -3.75 7.84 4.24
C LEU A 105 -4.28 6.47 3.81
N LEU A 106 -3.52 5.75 2.97
CA LEU A 106 -3.93 4.44 2.53
C LEU A 106 -3.93 3.42 3.68
N ASN A 107 -2.96 3.52 4.59
CA ASN A 107 -2.92 2.63 5.74
C ASN A 107 -4.10 2.89 6.66
N LYS A 108 -4.44 4.15 6.88
CA LYS A 108 -5.58 4.49 7.72
C LYS A 108 -6.86 3.98 7.10
N PHE A 109 -7.00 4.10 5.78
CA PHE A 109 -8.15 3.57 5.06
C PHE A 109 -8.23 2.04 5.26
N ALA A 110 -7.10 1.35 5.15
CA ALA A 110 -7.08 -0.10 5.32
C ALA A 110 -7.50 -0.50 6.73
N VAL A 111 -7.00 0.19 7.74
CA VAL A 111 -7.32 -0.14 9.13
C VAL A 111 -8.77 0.21 9.47
N GLU A 112 -9.20 1.41 9.11
CA GLU A 112 -10.51 1.92 9.55
C GLU A 112 -11.67 1.48 8.68
N GLN A 113 -11.47 1.42 7.36
CA GLN A 113 -12.56 1.09 6.46
C GLN A 113 -12.54 -0.37 6.03
N LEU A 114 -11.38 -1.00 5.95
CA LEU A 114 -11.28 -2.37 5.50
C LEU A 114 -10.98 -3.34 6.65
N HIS A 115 -10.81 -2.81 7.85
CA HIS A 115 -10.61 -3.60 9.08
C HIS A 115 -9.40 -4.54 9.01
N THR A 116 -8.33 -4.08 8.38
CA THR A 116 -7.09 -4.85 8.39
C THR A 116 -6.29 -4.55 9.65
N HIS A 117 -5.49 -5.50 10.09
CA HIS A 117 -4.61 -5.26 11.22
C HIS A 117 -3.29 -6.02 11.11
N LYS A 118 -3.03 -6.65 9.96
CA LYS A 118 -1.81 -7.42 9.75
C LYS A 118 -1.08 -6.96 8.49
N VAL A 119 0.25 -7.06 8.52
CA VAL A 119 1.06 -6.79 7.35
C VAL A 119 2.36 -7.58 7.47
N ASP A 120 2.87 -8.07 6.34
CA ASP A 120 4.17 -8.72 6.28
C ASP A 120 5.14 -7.75 5.61
N VAL A 121 6.31 -7.56 6.20
CA VAL A 121 7.26 -6.57 5.72
C VAL A 121 8.63 -7.21 5.57
N ASN A 122 9.31 -6.96 4.45
CA ASN A 122 10.68 -7.41 4.29
C ASN A 122 11.54 -6.74 5.37
N GLU A 123 12.23 -7.55 6.15
CA GLU A 123 13.06 -7.04 7.25
C GLU A 123 14.13 -6.06 6.75
N GLN A 124 14.63 -6.30 5.54
CA GLN A 124 15.68 -5.47 4.98
C GLN A 124 15.17 -4.14 4.42
N ASN A 125 13.86 -3.98 4.32
CA ASN A 125 13.27 -2.71 3.91
C ASN A 125 13.02 -1.87 5.16
N GLU A 126 14.07 -1.21 5.62
CA GLU A 126 14.02 -0.47 6.88
C GLU A 126 13.02 0.69 6.86
N GLN A 127 12.82 1.30 5.71
CA GLN A 127 11.86 2.39 5.60
C GLN A 127 10.45 1.88 5.86
N ALA A 128 10.09 0.74 5.30
CA ALA A 128 8.76 0.17 5.50
C ALA A 128 8.58 -0.27 6.94
N VAL A 129 9.59 -0.92 7.53
CA VAL A 129 9.52 -1.34 8.93
C VAL A 129 9.27 -0.13 9.83
N SER A 130 10.02 0.95 9.59
CA SER A 130 9.88 2.17 10.38
C SER A 130 8.49 2.79 10.17
N PHE A 131 8.01 2.79 8.93
CA PHE A 131 6.69 3.34 8.61
C PHE A 131 5.59 2.62 9.39
N TYR A 132 5.62 1.28 9.40
CA TYR A 132 4.58 0.54 10.09
C TYR A 132 4.70 0.69 11.61
N LYS A 133 5.92 0.73 12.15
CA LYS A 133 6.08 0.94 13.59
C LYS A 133 5.52 2.31 14.00
N LYS A 134 5.80 3.34 13.20
CA LYS A 134 5.28 4.67 13.51
C LYS A 134 3.77 4.75 13.33
N SER A 135 3.21 3.87 12.52
CA SER A 135 1.78 3.83 12.26
C SER A 135 1.01 3.01 13.31
N GLY A 136 1.72 2.43 14.28
CA GLY A 136 1.04 1.70 15.36
C GLY A 136 1.14 0.19 15.29
N TYR A 137 2.03 -0.34 14.44
CA TYR A 137 2.20 -1.78 14.33
C TYR A 137 3.37 -2.26 15.18
N GLU A 138 3.29 -3.50 15.63
CA GLU A 138 4.36 -4.17 16.36
C GLU A 138 4.73 -5.44 15.65
N VAL A 139 6.01 -5.85 15.77
CA VAL A 139 6.47 -7.11 15.21
C VAL A 139 5.97 -8.24 16.11
N VAL A 140 5.25 -9.18 15.53
CA VAL A 140 4.73 -10.33 16.27
C VAL A 140 5.34 -11.65 15.81
N GLY A 141 6.12 -11.64 14.75
CA GLY A 141 6.75 -12.86 14.25
C GLY A 141 7.77 -12.55 13.17
N ARG A 142 8.50 -13.59 12.76
CA ARG A 142 9.53 -13.45 11.73
C ARG A 142 9.73 -14.80 11.06
N THR A 143 9.89 -14.77 9.73
CA THR A 143 10.28 -15.98 8.99
C THR A 143 11.59 -15.69 8.26
N GLU A 144 12.44 -16.73 8.15
CA GLU A 144 13.73 -16.58 7.48
C GLU A 144 13.57 -16.46 5.98
N LEU A 145 12.49 -17.01 5.44
CA LEU A 145 12.27 -17.04 3.99
C LEU A 145 11.01 -16.25 3.65
N ASP A 146 10.99 -15.70 2.44
CA ASP A 146 9.82 -15.00 1.97
C ASP A 146 8.78 -15.97 1.38
N GLY A 147 7.71 -15.44 0.84
CA GLY A 147 6.61 -16.26 0.31
C GLY A 147 6.97 -17.13 -0.86
N LEU A 148 8.09 -16.89 -1.52
CA LEU A 148 8.57 -17.72 -2.63
C LEU A 148 9.71 -18.65 -2.17
N GLY A 149 9.99 -18.71 -0.87
CA GLY A 149 11.01 -19.59 -0.33
C GLY A 149 12.44 -19.06 -0.48
N LYS A 150 12.59 -17.77 -0.74
CA LYS A 150 13.92 -17.18 -0.89
C LYS A 150 14.40 -16.58 0.43
N PRO A 151 15.72 -16.49 0.64
CA PRO A 151 16.28 -16.03 1.92
C PRO A 151 16.20 -14.51 2.11
N PHE A 152 15.00 -14.00 2.05
CA PHE A 152 14.71 -12.60 2.34
C PHE A 152 13.74 -12.58 3.51
N PRO A 153 14.23 -12.37 4.74
CA PRO A 153 13.39 -12.49 5.93
C PRO A 153 12.20 -11.55 5.95
N ILE A 154 11.10 -12.04 6.49
CA ILE A 154 9.86 -11.29 6.58
C ILE A 154 9.50 -11.11 8.05
N LEU A 155 9.12 -9.89 8.41
CA LEU A 155 8.56 -9.59 9.72
C LEU A 155 7.04 -9.60 9.61
N GLN A 156 6.39 -10.33 10.51
CA GLN A 156 4.94 -10.28 10.62
C GLN A 156 4.63 -9.18 11.63
N MET A 157 3.82 -8.20 11.24
CA MET A 157 3.50 -7.08 12.10
C MET A 157 1.99 -6.96 12.27
N GLU A 158 1.57 -6.49 13.43
CA GLU A 158 0.14 -6.30 13.71
C GLU A 158 -0.12 -4.90 14.28
N TYR A 159 -1.21 -4.32 13.85
CA TYR A 159 -1.64 -3.02 14.31
C TYR A 159 -2.21 -3.17 15.71
N VAL A 160 -1.73 -2.36 16.64
CA VAL A 160 -2.15 -2.46 18.03
C VAL A 160 -2.75 -1.15 18.53
N LYS A 161 -2.86 -0.18 17.67
CA LYS A 161 -3.43 1.07 18.06
C LYS A 161 -4.65 1.40 17.24
#